data_f20ace877636873988c35b619b5c0f09
#
_entry.id   f20ace877636873988c35b619b5c0f09
#
_cell.length_a   1.000
_cell.length_b   1.000
_cell.length_c   1.000
_cell.angle_alpha   90.00
_cell.angle_beta   90.00
_cell.angle_gamma   90.00
#
_symmetry.space_group_name_H-M   'P 1'
#
loop_
_entity.id
_entity.type
_entity.pdbx_description
1 polymer ?
#
loop_
_entity_poly.entity_id
_entity_poly.type
_entity_poly.pdbx_seq_one_letter_code
_entity_poly.pdbx_strand_id
1 'polypeptide(L)'
;MHKSRSIGGDELVRLHNYSSEGKIVLAPLSGICLSGLRMLYYINLKRTRRERSLPMTAISAMIASAQPVAAVIISVALMLFFGFAMTRITKLLRLPNVTAYIVAGILLGPYCLGLVPQRIIDGMDFLSDVALAFIAFSTGEFFKLSVLKKNGWKVVWITVLEATLASVLVFVLTFWVLRLPLSFSVVLAALASATAPASTMMTIRQTGAKGDFVNTLLQVVALDDVVGLVLYSVAISVALAAQSGGGHGFSFETLVLPLLTNLGVLLLGGVFGLLMKLLMPQKRSTDNKLIIAIALLFTFCGVCALLGISPLLGCMAMGTVYTNVAEDDKLFKQLNYFSPPILLLFFVRSGMSFRLDTLFSTSAAGLGVPLLAVGVSYFFVRILGKYLGAWLGCRMVKKPPKVRDFLGLALIPQAGVAIGLAALGARTLGGETGQALQTIILSSSVLYELVGPGCAKLALFCSGSYSTKLEDLTDVVPETESGAVKTPVQLLTERIAKIQTELPQRSAALNEDEAAFLEAAEEQYLASQRPMRRSPFFRR
;
A
#
# COMPACT_ATOMS: atom_id res chain seq x y z
N MET A 1 62.88 37.94 1.11
CA MET A 1 63.44 36.75 1.75
C MET A 1 62.52 36.32 2.88
N HIS A 2 61.55 35.51 2.61
CA HIS A 2 60.68 34.88 3.61
C HIS A 2 60.76 33.38 3.42
N LYS A 3 61.37 32.67 4.37
CA LYS A 3 61.37 31.22 4.48
C LYS A 3 60.08 30.78 5.17
N SER A 4 59.13 30.22 4.44
CA SER A 4 58.03 29.43 5.00
C SER A 4 58.58 28.03 5.34
N ARG A 5 58.55 27.64 6.61
CA ARG A 5 58.83 26.28 7.07
C ARG A 5 57.56 25.44 6.89
N SER A 6 57.65 24.47 5.99
CA SER A 6 56.68 23.38 5.90
C SER A 6 56.86 22.50 7.16
N ILE A 7 55.78 22.30 7.89
CA ILE A 7 55.71 21.32 8.97
C ILE A 7 55.55 19.95 8.30
N GLY A 8 56.58 19.11 8.51
CA GLY A 8 56.75 17.86 7.82
C GLY A 8 55.72 16.80 8.22
N GLY A 9 55.37 15.98 7.23
CA GLY A 9 54.43 14.85 7.30
C GLY A 9 54.90 13.65 8.14
N ASP A 10 55.98 13.76 8.94
CA ASP A 10 56.55 12.62 9.67
C ASP A 10 55.99 12.40 11.08
N GLU A 11 55.23 13.33 11.64
CA GLU A 11 54.66 13.15 12.99
C GLU A 11 53.33 12.36 13.03
N LEU A 12 52.68 12.17 11.91
CA LEU A 12 51.41 11.42 11.84
C LEU A 12 51.61 9.89 11.71
N VAL A 13 52.81 9.43 11.35
CA VAL A 13 53.10 7.99 11.11
C VAL A 13 53.50 7.25 12.42
N ARG A 14 53.79 7.96 13.50
CA ARG A 14 54.23 7.31 14.76
C ARG A 14 53.11 6.93 15.75
N LEU A 15 51.85 7.05 15.37
CA LEU A 15 50.70 6.67 16.22
C LEU A 15 50.12 5.28 15.93
N HIS A 16 50.78 4.46 15.11
CA HIS A 16 50.31 3.12 14.78
C HIS A 16 51.30 2.04 15.20
N ASN A 17 51.40 1.79 16.49
CA ASN A 17 51.90 0.52 16.99
C ASN A 17 50.80 -0.16 17.80
N TYR A 18 50.10 -1.07 17.18
CA TYR A 18 49.17 -1.98 17.86
C TYR A 18 49.94 -3.14 18.48
N SER A 19 49.90 -3.28 19.81
CA SER A 19 50.28 -4.52 20.46
C SER A 19 49.10 -5.51 20.40
N SER A 20 49.40 -6.81 20.35
CA SER A 20 48.44 -7.92 20.22
C SER A 20 47.41 -8.06 21.35
N GLU A 21 47.45 -7.20 22.35
CA GLU A 21 46.55 -7.24 23.52
C GLU A 21 45.59 -6.04 23.63
N GLY A 22 45.51 -5.17 22.64
CA GLY A 22 44.48 -4.10 22.61
C GLY A 22 44.67 -2.97 23.63
N LYS A 23 45.87 -2.83 24.26
CA LYS A 23 46.20 -1.72 25.16
C LYS A 23 47.05 -0.69 24.42
N ILE A 24 46.56 0.55 24.38
CA ILE A 24 47.27 1.70 23.83
C ILE A 24 48.14 2.27 24.94
N VAL A 25 49.49 2.18 24.80
CA VAL A 25 50.46 2.84 25.68
C VAL A 25 50.62 4.28 25.17
N LEU A 26 50.07 5.25 25.91
CA LEU A 26 50.26 6.68 25.66
C LEU A 26 51.49 7.18 26.42
N ALA A 27 52.48 7.64 25.69
CA ALA A 27 53.56 8.44 26.28
C ALA A 27 53.02 9.83 26.67
N PRO A 28 53.55 10.47 27.72
CA PRO A 28 52.99 11.69 28.29
C PRO A 28 53.25 12.90 27.39
N LEU A 29 52.18 13.39 26.74
CA LEU A 29 52.12 14.70 26.10
C LEU A 29 51.38 15.67 27.02
N SER A 30 52.00 16.78 27.29
CA SER A 30 51.62 17.88 28.18
C SER A 30 50.19 18.39 27.94
N GLY A 31 49.46 18.53 29.05
CA GLY A 31 48.04 18.88 29.10
C GLY A 31 47.66 20.15 28.36
N ILE A 32 46.72 20.02 27.44
CA ILE A 32 45.66 20.98 27.10
C ILE A 32 44.70 20.37 26.03
N CYS A 33 45.04 19.23 25.37
CA CYS A 33 44.22 18.70 24.28
C CYS A 33 43.52 17.33 24.53
N LEU A 34 43.65 16.77 25.75
CA LEU A 34 43.20 15.39 26.04
C LEU A 34 41.71 15.23 26.30
N SER A 35 40.98 16.29 26.65
CA SER A 35 39.52 16.21 26.87
C SER A 35 38.74 16.14 25.57
N GLY A 36 39.13 16.89 24.55
CA GLY A 36 38.47 16.89 23.22
C GLY A 36 38.72 15.60 22.45
N LEU A 37 39.96 15.09 22.46
CA LEU A 37 40.30 13.82 21.78
C LEU A 37 39.71 12.59 22.48
N ARG A 38 39.61 12.58 23.81
CA ARG A 38 38.88 11.54 24.56
C ARG A 38 37.38 11.59 24.27
N MET A 39 36.82 12.79 24.17
CA MET A 39 35.39 12.94 23.83
C MET A 39 35.09 12.53 22.39
N LEU A 40 35.92 12.89 21.41
CA LEU A 40 35.84 12.43 20.04
C LEU A 40 36.05 10.92 19.88
N TYR A 41 36.99 10.34 20.63
CA TYR A 41 37.25 8.91 20.67
C TYR A 41 36.07 8.15 21.32
N TYR A 42 35.51 8.68 22.43
CA TYR A 42 34.31 8.12 23.07
C TYR A 42 33.05 8.27 22.21
N ILE A 43 32.93 9.38 21.49
CA ILE A 43 31.84 9.61 20.53
C ILE A 43 31.96 8.65 19.34
N ASN A 44 33.18 8.44 18.83
CA ASN A 44 33.44 7.50 17.74
C ASN A 44 33.28 6.04 18.20
N LEU A 45 33.68 5.68 19.41
CA LEU A 45 33.45 4.35 20.01
C LEU A 45 31.95 4.11 20.32
N LYS A 46 31.21 5.15 20.74
CA LYS A 46 29.76 5.05 20.87
C LYS A 46 29.07 4.97 19.49
N ARG A 47 29.60 5.68 18.48
CA ARG A 47 29.09 5.61 17.10
C ARG A 47 29.37 4.26 16.47
N THR A 48 30.57 3.71 16.61
CA THR A 48 30.90 2.35 16.14
C THR A 48 30.24 1.24 16.97
N ARG A 49 29.88 1.48 18.25
CA ARG A 49 29.06 0.56 19.04
C ARG A 49 27.58 0.62 18.68
N ARG A 50 27.09 1.77 18.17
CA ARG A 50 25.70 1.96 17.73
C ARG A 50 25.48 1.43 16.31
N GLU A 51 26.53 1.33 15.50
CA GLU A 51 26.56 0.66 14.20
C GLU A 51 26.91 -0.83 14.29
N ARG A 52 26.93 -1.44 15.48
CA ARG A 52 26.84 -2.90 15.57
C ARG A 52 25.47 -3.30 15.06
N SER A 53 25.40 -3.42 13.74
CA SER A 53 24.43 -4.26 13.05
C SER A 53 24.24 -5.53 13.88
N LEU A 54 22.99 -5.86 14.20
CA LEU A 54 22.62 -7.18 14.68
C LEU A 54 23.45 -8.22 13.92
N PRO A 55 23.92 -9.31 14.57
CA PRO A 55 24.81 -10.26 13.92
C PRO A 55 24.17 -10.70 12.60
N MET A 56 24.82 -10.35 11.49
CA MET A 56 24.39 -10.81 10.17
C MET A 56 24.29 -12.33 10.24
N THR A 57 23.13 -12.87 9.96
CA THR A 57 22.99 -14.32 9.85
C THR A 57 23.92 -14.84 8.77
N ALA A 58 24.40 -16.07 8.88
CA ALA A 58 25.29 -16.67 7.85
C ALA A 58 24.67 -16.56 6.46
N ILE A 59 23.34 -16.62 6.36
CA ILE A 59 22.59 -16.47 5.11
C ILE A 59 22.70 -15.04 4.57
N SER A 60 22.51 -14.01 5.40
CA SER A 60 22.61 -12.63 4.92
C SER A 60 24.04 -12.24 4.53
N ALA A 61 25.04 -12.77 5.22
CA ALA A 61 26.44 -12.62 4.85
C ALA A 61 26.74 -13.28 3.49
N MET A 62 26.22 -14.48 3.27
CA MET A 62 26.33 -15.19 1.98
C MET A 62 25.63 -14.41 0.84
N ILE A 63 24.44 -13.88 1.08
CA ILE A 63 23.71 -13.07 0.09
C ILE A 63 24.45 -11.75 -0.17
N ALA A 64 25.00 -11.09 0.86
CA ALA A 64 25.73 -9.84 0.72
C ALA A 64 27.06 -10.01 -0.07
N SER A 65 27.70 -11.19 0.02
CA SER A 65 28.91 -11.53 -0.72
C SER A 65 28.64 -12.06 -2.14
N ALA A 66 27.38 -12.39 -2.45
CA ALA A 66 26.98 -12.88 -3.78
C ALA A 66 27.03 -11.77 -4.84
N GLN A 67 27.06 -12.17 -6.11
CA GLN A 67 26.91 -11.22 -7.21
C GLN A 67 25.61 -10.41 -7.05
N PRO A 68 25.60 -9.10 -7.38
CA PRO A 68 24.46 -8.22 -7.12
C PRO A 68 23.12 -8.77 -7.66
N VAL A 69 23.14 -9.36 -8.86
CA VAL A 69 21.94 -9.94 -9.49
C VAL A 69 21.42 -11.13 -8.70
N ALA A 70 22.32 -12.06 -8.30
CA ALA A 70 21.96 -13.22 -7.49
C ALA A 70 21.39 -12.82 -6.14
N ALA A 71 22.01 -11.83 -5.50
CA ALA A 71 21.55 -11.29 -4.22
C ALA A 71 20.12 -10.73 -4.30
N VAL A 72 19.79 -9.96 -5.35
CA VAL A 72 18.44 -9.45 -5.58
C VAL A 72 17.44 -10.59 -5.80
N ILE A 73 17.75 -11.54 -6.68
CA ILE A 73 16.85 -12.66 -7.00
C ILE A 73 16.56 -13.50 -5.76
N ILE A 74 17.59 -13.85 -4.97
CA ILE A 74 17.42 -14.62 -3.72
C ILE A 74 16.59 -13.83 -2.70
N SER A 75 16.85 -12.54 -2.55
CA SER A 75 16.09 -11.69 -1.62
C SER A 75 14.62 -11.62 -2.01
N VAL A 76 14.30 -11.41 -3.28
CA VAL A 76 12.91 -11.42 -3.80
C VAL A 76 12.26 -12.80 -3.56
N ALA A 77 12.96 -13.89 -3.82
CA ALA A 77 12.47 -15.24 -3.58
C ALA A 77 12.16 -15.47 -2.09
N LEU A 78 13.04 -15.03 -1.18
CA LEU A 78 12.80 -15.09 0.27
C LEU A 78 11.58 -14.27 0.68
N MET A 79 11.44 -13.04 0.17
CA MET A 79 10.29 -12.17 0.46
C MET A 79 8.98 -12.84 0.02
N LEU A 80 8.92 -13.38 -1.17
CA LEU A 80 7.74 -14.07 -1.70
C LEU A 80 7.40 -15.32 -0.89
N PHE A 81 8.40 -16.14 -0.60
CA PHE A 81 8.22 -17.40 0.15
C PHE A 81 7.76 -17.14 1.60
N PHE A 82 8.46 -16.26 2.32
CA PHE A 82 8.08 -15.94 3.70
C PHE A 82 6.74 -15.21 3.78
N GLY A 83 6.45 -14.30 2.85
CA GLY A 83 5.16 -13.65 2.74
C GLY A 83 4.04 -14.67 2.53
N PHE A 84 4.22 -15.61 1.61
CA PHE A 84 3.28 -16.71 1.38
C PHE A 84 3.13 -17.61 2.61
N ALA A 85 4.24 -18.07 3.22
CA ALA A 85 4.21 -18.94 4.40
C ALA A 85 3.46 -18.27 5.55
N MET A 86 3.70 -16.97 5.79
CA MET A 86 3.02 -16.21 6.84
C MET A 86 1.51 -16.13 6.61
N THR A 87 1.03 -16.09 5.36
CA THR A 87 -0.42 -16.11 5.10
C THR A 87 -1.09 -17.40 5.57
N ARG A 88 -0.36 -18.52 5.65
CA ARG A 88 -0.90 -19.77 6.18
C ARG A 88 -1.14 -19.70 7.68
N ILE A 89 -0.20 -19.05 8.39
CA ILE A 89 -0.30 -18.84 9.84
C ILE A 89 -1.42 -17.83 10.16
N THR A 90 -1.44 -16.70 9.48
CA THR A 90 -2.44 -15.65 9.73
C THR A 90 -3.86 -16.07 9.34
N LYS A 91 -4.04 -16.98 8.38
CA LYS A 91 -5.36 -17.58 8.08
C LYS A 91 -5.95 -18.36 9.25
N LEU A 92 -5.13 -19.02 10.07
CA LEU A 92 -5.59 -19.68 11.32
C LEU A 92 -6.18 -18.66 12.29
N LEU A 93 -5.61 -17.44 12.31
CA LEU A 93 -6.06 -16.32 13.14
C LEU A 93 -7.15 -15.48 12.45
N ARG A 94 -7.58 -15.86 11.24
CA ARG A 94 -8.55 -15.13 10.39
C ARG A 94 -8.13 -13.69 10.07
N LEU A 95 -6.82 -13.44 10.01
CA LEU A 95 -6.25 -12.13 9.69
C LEU A 95 -6.13 -11.91 8.18
N PRO A 96 -6.20 -10.65 7.70
CA PRO A 96 -5.96 -10.29 6.31
C PRO A 96 -4.54 -10.63 5.84
N ASN A 97 -4.38 -10.86 4.54
CA ASN A 97 -3.08 -11.16 3.95
C ASN A 97 -2.07 -10.01 4.12
N VAL A 98 -2.53 -8.76 4.13
CA VAL A 98 -1.68 -7.57 4.32
C VAL A 98 -0.92 -7.65 5.66
N THR A 99 -1.61 -8.00 6.75
CA THR A 99 -0.99 -8.22 8.05
C THR A 99 0.08 -9.31 8.00
N ALA A 100 -0.20 -10.42 7.28
CA ALA A 100 0.77 -11.49 7.08
C ALA A 100 2.06 -10.99 6.41
N TYR A 101 1.92 -10.18 5.36
CA TYR A 101 3.05 -9.65 4.60
C TYR A 101 3.89 -8.68 5.41
N ILE A 102 3.26 -7.79 6.18
CA ILE A 102 3.97 -6.86 7.07
C ILE A 102 4.74 -7.62 8.14
N VAL A 103 4.10 -8.60 8.80
CA VAL A 103 4.75 -9.44 9.83
C VAL A 103 5.90 -10.26 9.23
N ALA A 104 5.73 -10.84 8.04
CA ALA A 104 6.81 -11.50 7.31
C ALA A 104 8.00 -10.56 7.07
N GLY A 105 7.71 -9.32 6.70
CA GLY A 105 8.73 -8.27 6.51
C GLY A 105 9.47 -7.93 7.81
N ILE A 106 8.77 -7.77 8.92
CA ILE A 106 9.37 -7.54 10.24
C ILE A 106 10.30 -8.69 10.61
N LEU A 107 9.88 -9.94 10.37
CA LEU A 107 10.70 -11.12 10.65
C LEU A 107 11.94 -11.20 9.75
N LEU A 108 11.81 -10.92 8.44
CA LEU A 108 12.91 -10.92 7.49
C LEU A 108 13.86 -9.75 7.68
N GLY A 109 13.35 -8.66 8.27
CA GLY A 109 14.02 -7.39 8.43
C GLY A 109 15.22 -7.41 9.38
N PRO A 110 15.98 -6.30 9.41
CA PRO A 110 17.25 -6.19 10.15
C PRO A 110 17.09 -6.34 11.67
N TYR A 111 15.88 -6.13 12.20
CA TYR A 111 15.61 -6.19 13.64
C TYR A 111 15.25 -7.59 14.17
N CYS A 112 15.00 -8.56 13.28
CA CYS A 112 14.68 -9.94 13.65
C CYS A 112 15.70 -10.91 13.06
N LEU A 113 15.41 -11.51 11.90
CA LEU A 113 16.27 -12.51 11.28
C LEU A 113 17.40 -11.90 10.44
N GLY A 114 17.25 -10.66 9.95
CA GLY A 114 18.25 -9.97 9.15
C GLY A 114 18.65 -10.74 7.89
N LEU A 115 17.70 -11.43 7.23
CA LEU A 115 18.01 -12.30 6.08
C LEU A 115 18.22 -11.52 4.80
N VAL A 116 17.62 -10.34 4.66
CA VAL A 116 17.76 -9.47 3.48
C VAL A 116 18.75 -8.35 3.78
N PRO A 117 19.83 -8.19 3.00
CA PRO A 117 20.80 -7.12 3.19
C PRO A 117 20.17 -5.73 3.02
N GLN A 118 20.56 -4.77 3.87
CA GLN A 118 20.03 -3.40 3.86
C GLN A 118 20.15 -2.73 2.48
N ARG A 119 21.26 -2.93 1.77
CA ARG A 119 21.48 -2.42 0.41
C ARG A 119 20.37 -2.82 -0.56
N ILE A 120 19.81 -4.03 -0.41
CA ILE A 120 18.74 -4.52 -1.28
C ILE A 120 17.42 -3.90 -0.87
N ILE A 121 17.15 -3.77 0.44
CA ILE A 121 15.94 -3.10 0.96
C ILE A 121 15.86 -1.66 0.44
N ASP A 122 16.96 -0.92 0.50
CA ASP A 122 17.05 0.46 0.02
C ASP A 122 16.91 0.55 -1.51
N GLY A 123 17.49 -0.41 -2.25
CA GLY A 123 17.37 -0.48 -3.72
C GLY A 123 15.97 -0.81 -4.25
N MET A 124 15.06 -1.27 -3.38
CA MET A 124 13.67 -1.61 -3.74
C MET A 124 12.66 -0.48 -3.55
N ASP A 125 13.09 0.78 -3.41
CA ASP A 125 12.19 1.93 -3.19
C ASP A 125 11.16 2.11 -4.32
N PHE A 126 11.56 1.86 -5.57
CA PHE A 126 10.67 1.92 -6.74
C PHE A 126 9.45 1.00 -6.63
N LEU A 127 9.59 -0.11 -5.88
CA LEU A 127 8.51 -1.09 -5.70
C LEU A 127 7.29 -0.46 -5.01
N SER A 128 7.53 0.53 -4.12
CA SER A 128 6.45 1.26 -3.47
C SER A 128 5.64 2.08 -4.49
N ASP A 129 6.31 2.76 -5.40
CA ASP A 129 5.65 3.60 -6.40
C ASP A 129 4.85 2.75 -7.40
N VAL A 130 5.41 1.61 -7.82
CA VAL A 130 4.72 0.63 -8.68
C VAL A 130 3.51 0.02 -7.97
N ALA A 131 3.68 -0.47 -6.74
CA ALA A 131 2.57 -1.08 -5.99
C ALA A 131 1.43 -0.09 -5.75
N LEU A 132 1.77 1.16 -5.41
CA LEU A 132 0.79 2.23 -5.22
C LEU A 132 0.07 2.58 -6.53
N ALA A 133 0.74 2.56 -7.66
CA ALA A 133 0.11 2.77 -8.95
C ALA A 133 -0.94 1.69 -9.26
N PHE A 134 -0.63 0.41 -8.99
CA PHE A 134 -1.60 -0.68 -9.13
C PHE A 134 -2.79 -0.52 -8.19
N ILE A 135 -2.55 -0.18 -6.92
CA ILE A 135 -3.62 0.07 -5.94
C ILE A 135 -4.50 1.23 -6.41
N ALA A 136 -3.90 2.37 -6.79
CA ALA A 136 -4.63 3.56 -7.20
C ALA A 136 -5.42 3.34 -8.49
N PHE A 137 -4.84 2.67 -9.49
CA PHE A 137 -5.55 2.33 -10.72
C PHE A 137 -6.76 1.43 -10.44
N SER A 138 -6.57 0.38 -9.60
CA SER A 138 -7.66 -0.51 -9.21
C SER A 138 -8.75 0.21 -8.42
N THR A 139 -8.39 1.18 -7.57
CA THR A 139 -9.37 2.03 -6.87
C THR A 139 -10.21 2.84 -7.85
N GLY A 140 -9.64 3.25 -9.00
CA GLY A 140 -10.37 3.93 -10.07
C GLY A 140 -11.59 3.18 -10.60
N GLU A 141 -11.63 1.84 -10.49
CA GLU A 141 -12.79 0.99 -10.86
C GLU A 141 -14.07 1.39 -10.10
N PHE A 142 -13.93 1.84 -8.85
CA PHE A 142 -15.07 2.18 -8.00
C PHE A 142 -15.73 3.52 -8.36
N PHE A 143 -15.07 4.35 -9.19
CA PHE A 143 -15.57 5.66 -9.62
C PHE A 143 -16.43 5.57 -10.88
N LYS A 144 -17.42 4.66 -10.93
CA LYS A 144 -18.41 4.64 -12.00
C LYS A 144 -19.36 5.83 -11.86
N LEU A 145 -19.31 6.76 -12.81
CA LEU A 145 -20.14 7.98 -12.82
C LEU A 145 -21.64 7.67 -12.78
N SER A 146 -22.08 6.56 -13.36
CA SER A 146 -23.47 6.10 -13.30
C SER A 146 -23.92 5.80 -11.87
N VAL A 147 -23.05 5.19 -11.06
CA VAL A 147 -23.30 4.87 -9.64
C VAL A 147 -23.23 6.13 -8.80
N LEU A 148 -22.26 7.01 -9.06
CA LEU A 148 -22.11 8.27 -8.35
C LEU A 148 -23.30 9.21 -8.60
N LYS A 149 -23.81 9.29 -9.83
CA LYS A 149 -25.02 10.07 -10.17
C LYS A 149 -26.26 9.55 -9.46
N LYS A 150 -26.40 8.23 -9.23
CA LYS A 150 -27.56 7.63 -8.57
C LYS A 150 -27.67 8.01 -7.09
N ASN A 151 -26.55 8.08 -6.38
CA ASN A 151 -26.52 8.40 -4.93
C ASN A 151 -26.23 9.89 -4.64
N GLY A 152 -25.77 10.64 -5.65
CA GLY A 152 -25.64 12.10 -5.63
C GLY A 152 -24.61 12.64 -4.63
N TRP A 153 -24.66 13.96 -4.45
CA TRP A 153 -23.76 14.71 -3.58
C TRP A 153 -23.80 14.31 -2.08
N LYS A 154 -24.80 13.51 -1.67
CA LYS A 154 -24.94 13.06 -0.27
C LYS A 154 -23.73 12.26 0.19
N VAL A 155 -23.22 11.39 -0.65
CA VAL A 155 -22.05 10.55 -0.33
C VAL A 155 -20.79 11.40 -0.22
N VAL A 156 -20.62 12.38 -1.13
CA VAL A 156 -19.47 13.30 -1.12
C VAL A 156 -19.42 14.06 0.22
N TRP A 157 -20.56 14.61 0.69
CA TRP A 157 -20.60 15.29 1.99
C TRP A 157 -20.28 14.38 3.17
N ILE A 158 -20.76 13.12 3.15
CA ILE A 158 -20.41 12.14 4.19
C ILE A 158 -18.90 11.91 4.20
N THR A 159 -18.30 11.65 3.03
CA THR A 159 -16.86 11.37 2.90
C THR A 159 -16.01 12.56 3.31
N VAL A 160 -16.32 13.75 2.83
CA VAL A 160 -15.54 14.96 3.21
C VAL A 160 -15.59 15.19 4.72
N LEU A 161 -16.76 15.06 5.34
CA LEU A 161 -16.88 15.27 6.79
C LEU A 161 -16.16 14.19 7.61
N GLU A 162 -16.26 12.91 7.19
CA GLU A 162 -15.62 11.86 7.95
C GLU A 162 -14.09 11.89 7.81
N ALA A 163 -13.56 12.16 6.62
CA ALA A 163 -12.15 12.29 6.36
C ALA A 163 -11.55 13.52 7.06
N THR A 164 -12.19 14.69 6.93
CA THR A 164 -11.70 15.94 7.53
C THR A 164 -11.79 15.92 9.04
N LEU A 165 -12.86 15.38 9.63
CA LEU A 165 -12.99 15.34 11.10
C LEU A 165 -11.96 14.38 11.71
N ALA A 166 -11.68 13.25 11.07
CA ALA A 166 -10.60 12.35 11.50
C ALA A 166 -9.25 13.08 11.47
N SER A 167 -8.95 13.77 10.37
CA SER A 167 -7.72 14.55 10.23
C SER A 167 -7.61 15.67 11.27
N VAL A 168 -8.67 16.44 11.50
CA VAL A 168 -8.69 17.53 12.48
C VAL A 168 -8.44 17.00 13.90
N LEU A 169 -9.13 15.93 14.31
CA LEU A 169 -8.94 15.37 15.65
C LEU A 169 -7.53 14.80 15.86
N VAL A 170 -6.96 14.16 14.85
CA VAL A 170 -5.58 13.69 14.93
C VAL A 170 -4.60 14.87 14.94
N PHE A 171 -4.85 15.92 14.18
CA PHE A 171 -4.03 17.14 14.25
C PHE A 171 -4.06 17.79 15.64
N VAL A 172 -5.24 17.93 16.23
CA VAL A 172 -5.41 18.45 17.59
C VAL A 172 -4.64 17.59 18.60
N LEU A 173 -4.76 16.26 18.50
CA LEU A 173 -4.02 15.34 19.35
C LEU A 173 -2.52 15.55 19.21
N THR A 174 -2.00 15.52 17.98
CA THR A 174 -0.56 15.48 17.74
C THR A 174 0.11 16.82 17.98
N PHE A 175 -0.49 17.91 17.50
CA PHE A 175 0.09 19.24 17.59
C PHE A 175 -0.14 19.92 18.96
N TRP A 176 -1.37 19.89 19.50
CA TRP A 176 -1.70 20.60 20.74
C TRP A 176 -1.52 19.74 21.99
N VAL A 177 -1.95 18.48 21.97
CA VAL A 177 -1.87 17.61 23.16
C VAL A 177 -0.47 17.02 23.31
N LEU A 178 0.05 16.37 22.26
CA LEU A 178 1.36 15.74 22.29
C LEU A 178 2.52 16.71 21.97
N ARG A 179 2.21 17.92 21.51
CA ARG A 179 3.18 18.98 21.17
C ARG A 179 4.27 18.55 20.18
N LEU A 180 3.88 17.76 19.20
CA LEU A 180 4.78 17.30 18.14
C LEU A 180 5.05 18.41 17.10
N PRO A 181 6.13 18.34 16.32
CA PRO A 181 6.41 19.32 15.28
C PRO A 181 5.26 19.47 14.28
N LEU A 182 5.05 20.68 13.78
CA LEU A 182 3.96 20.99 12.84
C LEU A 182 4.03 20.13 11.57
N SER A 183 5.23 19.99 10.98
CA SER A 183 5.45 19.20 9.77
C SER A 183 5.04 17.74 9.95
N PHE A 184 5.37 17.14 11.10
CA PHE A 184 4.99 15.79 11.46
C PHE A 184 3.48 15.66 11.70
N SER A 185 2.92 16.58 12.50
CA SER A 185 1.51 16.56 12.92
C SER A 185 0.56 16.70 11.75
N VAL A 186 0.85 17.59 10.80
CA VAL A 186 -0.03 17.83 9.64
C VAL A 186 -0.04 16.64 8.68
N VAL A 187 1.11 16.00 8.46
CA VAL A 187 1.19 14.82 7.59
C VAL A 187 0.53 13.62 8.25
N LEU A 188 0.79 13.37 9.55
CA LEU A 188 0.14 12.27 10.27
C LEU A 188 -1.39 12.45 10.33
N ALA A 189 -1.85 13.69 10.50
CA ALA A 189 -3.26 14.04 10.47
C ALA A 189 -3.91 13.77 9.10
N ALA A 190 -3.24 14.13 8.01
CA ALA A 190 -3.76 13.84 6.67
C ALA A 190 -3.84 12.33 6.39
N LEU A 191 -2.87 11.55 6.87
CA LEU A 191 -2.89 10.09 6.74
C LEU A 191 -4.06 9.44 7.50
N ALA A 192 -4.62 10.12 8.51
CA ALA A 192 -5.77 9.62 9.26
C ALA A 192 -7.07 9.57 8.44
N SER A 193 -7.16 10.31 7.34
CA SER A 193 -8.33 10.29 6.45
C SER A 193 -8.48 8.97 5.70
N ALA A 194 -7.39 8.34 5.23
CA ALA A 194 -7.41 7.18 4.35
C ALA A 194 -8.07 5.95 4.99
N THR A 195 -8.90 5.22 4.22
CA THR A 195 -9.54 3.96 4.60
C THR A 195 -9.09 2.83 3.66
N ALA A 196 -9.09 1.58 4.13
CA ALA A 196 -8.68 0.43 3.33
C ALA A 196 -9.86 -0.17 2.56
N PRO A 197 -9.97 0.03 1.22
CA PRO A 197 -11.07 -0.53 0.44
C PRO A 197 -11.08 -2.06 0.43
N ALA A 198 -9.90 -2.68 0.36
CA ALA A 198 -9.74 -4.12 0.23
C ALA A 198 -10.30 -4.89 1.41
N SER A 199 -10.03 -4.47 2.65
CA SER A 199 -10.52 -5.12 3.87
C SER A 199 -12.03 -5.03 3.99
N THR A 200 -12.61 -3.86 3.70
CA THR A 200 -14.06 -3.63 3.69
C THR A 200 -14.75 -4.48 2.63
N MET A 201 -14.21 -4.49 1.39
CA MET A 201 -14.73 -5.31 0.30
C MET A 201 -14.69 -6.81 0.61
N MET A 202 -13.57 -7.27 1.19
CA MET A 202 -13.44 -8.68 1.57
C MET A 202 -14.48 -9.08 2.61
N THR A 203 -14.75 -8.21 3.60
CA THR A 203 -15.76 -8.44 4.63
C THR A 203 -17.18 -8.50 4.02
N ILE A 204 -17.51 -7.60 3.09
CA ILE A 204 -18.78 -7.60 2.37
C ILE A 204 -18.95 -8.90 1.56
N ARG A 205 -17.90 -9.32 0.83
CA ARG A 205 -17.94 -10.58 0.04
C ARG A 205 -18.09 -11.81 0.93
N GLN A 206 -17.39 -11.85 2.08
CA GLN A 206 -17.47 -12.99 3.02
C GLN A 206 -18.84 -13.10 3.69
N THR A 207 -19.51 -11.99 3.93
CA THR A 207 -20.84 -11.95 4.58
C THR A 207 -22.00 -12.05 3.59
N GLY A 208 -21.74 -11.83 2.28
CA GLY A 208 -22.79 -11.73 1.27
C GLY A 208 -23.70 -10.51 1.46
N ALA A 209 -23.28 -9.52 2.24
CA ALA A 209 -24.05 -8.34 2.59
C ALA A 209 -24.48 -7.54 1.34
N LYS A 210 -25.71 -7.01 1.37
CA LYS A 210 -26.32 -6.22 0.29
C LYS A 210 -27.18 -5.09 0.87
N GLY A 211 -27.57 -4.13 0.03
CA GLY A 211 -28.50 -3.06 0.39
C GLY A 211 -27.89 -1.66 0.40
N ASP A 212 -28.68 -0.66 0.84
CA ASP A 212 -28.28 0.76 0.82
C ASP A 212 -27.05 1.05 1.69
N PHE A 213 -26.92 0.36 2.83
CA PHE A 213 -25.74 0.48 3.69
C PHE A 213 -24.47 0.10 2.94
N VAL A 214 -24.46 -1.08 2.30
CA VAL A 214 -23.30 -1.59 1.54
C VAL A 214 -22.95 -0.65 0.38
N ASN A 215 -23.97 -0.21 -0.37
CA ASN A 215 -23.76 0.74 -1.48
C ASN A 215 -23.20 2.07 -1.00
N THR A 216 -23.71 2.61 0.13
CA THR A 216 -23.19 3.84 0.73
C THR A 216 -21.75 3.65 1.23
N LEU A 217 -21.47 2.54 1.92
CA LEU A 217 -20.14 2.21 2.44
C LEU A 217 -19.10 2.13 1.32
N LEU A 218 -19.39 1.39 0.25
CA LEU A 218 -18.46 1.23 -0.88
C LEU A 218 -18.14 2.56 -1.58
N GLN A 219 -19.14 3.42 -1.71
CA GLN A 219 -18.94 4.75 -2.31
C GLN A 219 -18.16 5.69 -1.40
N VAL A 220 -18.42 5.69 -0.09
CA VAL A 220 -17.66 6.49 0.87
C VAL A 220 -16.20 6.04 0.86
N VAL A 221 -15.93 4.73 0.96
CA VAL A 221 -14.57 4.19 0.95
C VAL A 221 -13.82 4.54 -0.34
N ALA A 222 -14.51 4.50 -1.49
CA ALA A 222 -13.87 4.88 -2.75
C ALA A 222 -13.53 6.38 -2.79
N LEU A 223 -14.46 7.25 -2.41
CA LEU A 223 -14.25 8.70 -2.38
C LEU A 223 -13.22 9.14 -1.31
N ASP A 224 -13.08 8.37 -0.25
CA ASP A 224 -12.17 8.63 0.85
C ASP A 224 -10.71 8.67 0.40
N ASP A 225 -10.32 7.81 -0.54
CA ASP A 225 -8.99 7.84 -1.14
C ASP A 225 -8.71 9.16 -1.87
N VAL A 226 -9.71 9.73 -2.57
CA VAL A 226 -9.56 11.05 -3.23
C VAL A 226 -9.36 12.16 -2.22
N VAL A 227 -10.26 12.21 -1.23
CA VAL A 227 -10.20 13.25 -0.18
C VAL A 227 -8.89 13.12 0.60
N GLY A 228 -8.49 11.89 0.95
CA GLY A 228 -7.24 11.60 1.64
C GLY A 228 -6.00 12.05 0.86
N LEU A 229 -5.98 11.83 -0.46
CA LEU A 229 -4.88 12.28 -1.32
C LEU A 229 -4.79 13.80 -1.44
N VAL A 230 -5.93 14.48 -1.53
CA VAL A 230 -5.96 15.96 -1.54
C VAL A 230 -5.46 16.50 -0.21
N LEU A 231 -5.96 15.97 0.92
CA LEU A 231 -5.50 16.37 2.26
C LEU A 231 -4.01 16.11 2.44
N TYR A 232 -3.52 14.94 2.00
CA TYR A 232 -2.10 14.58 2.07
C TYR A 232 -1.22 15.53 1.25
N SER A 233 -1.65 15.90 0.05
CA SER A 233 -0.90 16.82 -0.81
C SER A 233 -0.77 18.22 -0.21
N VAL A 234 -1.84 18.71 0.40
CA VAL A 234 -1.82 19.99 1.15
C VAL A 234 -0.91 19.85 2.37
N ALA A 235 -1.03 18.74 3.11
CA ALA A 235 -0.24 18.49 4.30
C ALA A 235 1.26 18.43 4.04
N ILE A 236 1.69 17.76 2.97
CA ILE A 236 3.11 17.71 2.56
C ILE A 236 3.62 19.10 2.21
N SER A 237 2.82 19.91 1.52
CA SER A 237 3.21 21.28 1.16
C SER A 237 3.40 22.16 2.39
N VAL A 238 2.48 22.06 3.36
CA VAL A 238 2.59 22.77 4.65
C VAL A 238 3.81 22.26 5.44
N ALA A 239 4.05 20.94 5.43
CA ALA A 239 5.18 20.35 6.13
C ALA A 239 6.53 20.81 5.58
N LEU A 240 6.69 20.87 4.26
CA LEU A 240 7.89 21.38 3.60
C LEU A 240 8.10 22.87 3.86
N ALA A 241 7.04 23.67 3.79
CA ALA A 241 7.09 25.09 4.13
C ALA A 241 7.54 25.32 5.58
N ALA A 242 7.06 24.50 6.52
CA ALA A 242 7.45 24.56 7.93
C ALA A 242 8.92 24.14 8.18
N GLN A 243 9.47 23.24 7.35
CA GLN A 243 10.88 22.82 7.45
C GLN A 243 11.85 23.83 6.85
N SER A 244 11.45 24.62 5.87
CA SER A 244 12.30 25.58 5.16
C SER A 244 12.69 26.82 5.99
N GLY A 245 12.36 26.84 7.29
CA GLY A 245 12.81 27.87 8.25
C GLY A 245 12.25 29.27 7.98
N GLY A 246 11.07 29.56 8.46
CA GLY A 246 10.55 30.84 9.00
C GLY A 246 10.79 32.19 8.28
N GLY A 247 11.36 32.25 7.09
CA GLY A 247 11.64 33.51 6.40
C GLY A 247 10.63 33.94 5.32
N HIS A 248 9.93 32.99 4.77
CA HIS A 248 8.81 33.24 3.85
C HIS A 248 7.56 32.71 4.50
N GLY A 249 6.72 33.62 5.03
CA GLY A 249 5.39 33.29 5.56
C GLY A 249 4.61 32.45 4.54
N PHE A 250 3.52 31.82 4.97
CA PHE A 250 2.61 31.07 4.11
C PHE A 250 2.35 31.84 2.82
N SER A 251 3.18 31.58 1.79
CA SER A 251 3.01 32.17 0.49
C SER A 251 1.88 31.45 -0.21
N PHE A 252 1.05 32.21 -0.90
CA PHE A 252 0.00 31.67 -1.76
C PHE A 252 0.58 30.64 -2.76
N GLU A 253 1.81 30.86 -3.24
CA GLU A 253 2.54 29.92 -4.11
C GLU A 253 2.78 28.56 -3.47
N THR A 254 3.12 28.50 -2.18
CA THR A 254 3.39 27.22 -1.47
C THR A 254 2.15 26.33 -1.33
N LEU A 255 0.95 26.90 -1.37
CA LEU A 255 -0.30 26.14 -1.33
C LEU A 255 -0.86 25.86 -2.73
N VAL A 256 -0.76 26.82 -3.63
CA VAL A 256 -1.38 26.74 -4.97
C VAL A 256 -0.59 25.83 -5.91
N LEU A 257 0.74 25.92 -5.87
CA LEU A 257 1.58 25.10 -6.77
C LEU A 257 1.36 23.59 -6.62
N PRO A 258 1.32 22.99 -5.41
CA PRO A 258 1.02 21.56 -5.25
C PRO A 258 -0.40 21.19 -5.68
N LEU A 259 -1.38 22.08 -5.49
CA LEU A 259 -2.75 21.84 -5.98
C LEU A 259 -2.80 21.83 -7.51
N LEU A 260 -2.12 22.77 -8.16
CA LEU A 260 -2.00 22.80 -9.62
C LEU A 260 -1.24 21.59 -10.15
N THR A 261 -0.16 21.18 -9.47
CA THR A 261 0.60 19.98 -9.82
C THR A 261 -0.28 18.73 -9.73
N ASN A 262 -1.07 18.57 -8.65
CA ASN A 262 -2.00 17.46 -8.48
C ASN A 262 -3.10 17.48 -9.55
N LEU A 263 -3.62 18.66 -9.90
CA LEU A 263 -4.58 18.80 -10.99
C LEU A 263 -3.96 18.41 -12.33
N GLY A 264 -2.72 18.83 -12.59
CA GLY A 264 -1.94 18.45 -13.77
C GLY A 264 -1.74 16.93 -13.86
N VAL A 265 -1.35 16.28 -12.76
CA VAL A 265 -1.19 14.82 -12.67
C VAL A 265 -2.52 14.10 -12.92
N LEU A 266 -3.62 14.61 -12.37
CA LEU A 266 -4.96 14.06 -12.56
C LEU A 266 -5.40 14.16 -14.02
N LEU A 267 -5.19 15.32 -14.68
CA LEU A 267 -5.47 15.51 -16.09
C LEU A 267 -4.59 14.60 -16.96
N LEU A 268 -3.29 14.52 -16.69
CA LEU A 268 -2.37 13.63 -17.40
C LEU A 268 -2.81 12.16 -17.25
N GLY A 269 -3.19 11.74 -16.05
CA GLY A 269 -3.75 10.40 -15.81
C GLY A 269 -5.03 10.16 -16.62
N GLY A 270 -5.90 11.14 -16.71
CA GLY A 270 -7.09 11.10 -17.58
C GLY A 270 -6.74 10.88 -19.05
N VAL A 271 -5.73 11.59 -19.56
CA VAL A 271 -5.21 11.41 -20.95
C VAL A 271 -4.69 9.98 -21.14
N PHE A 272 -3.92 9.44 -20.19
CA PHE A 272 -3.44 8.06 -20.24
C PHE A 272 -4.60 7.06 -20.18
N GLY A 273 -5.67 7.33 -19.43
CA GLY A 273 -6.89 6.51 -19.41
C GLY A 273 -7.61 6.48 -20.78
N LEU A 274 -7.67 7.62 -21.48
CA LEU A 274 -8.18 7.69 -22.85
C LEU A 274 -7.26 6.96 -23.84
N LEU A 275 -5.94 7.12 -23.69
CA LEU A 275 -4.95 6.41 -24.49
C LEU A 275 -5.07 4.89 -24.29
N MET A 276 -5.31 4.46 -23.06
CA MET A 276 -5.55 3.05 -22.72
C MET A 276 -6.76 2.50 -23.47
N LYS A 277 -7.88 3.23 -23.50
CA LYS A 277 -9.06 2.86 -24.32
C LYS A 277 -8.71 2.76 -25.80
N LEU A 278 -7.99 3.73 -26.34
CA LEU A 278 -7.61 3.76 -27.75
C LEU A 278 -6.74 2.57 -28.16
N LEU A 279 -5.77 2.21 -27.30
CA LEU A 279 -4.86 1.08 -27.52
C LEU A 279 -5.49 -0.29 -27.24
N MET A 280 -6.62 -0.34 -26.52
CA MET A 280 -7.28 -1.59 -26.12
C MET A 280 -8.72 -1.69 -26.65
N PRO A 281 -8.90 -1.87 -27.98
CA PRO A 281 -10.22 -2.14 -28.53
C PRO A 281 -10.80 -3.44 -27.96
N GLN A 282 -12.15 -3.56 -27.96
CA GLN A 282 -12.85 -4.71 -27.33
C GLN A 282 -12.43 -6.07 -27.90
N LYS A 283 -12.07 -6.11 -29.18
CA LYS A 283 -11.65 -7.34 -29.89
C LYS A 283 -10.23 -7.81 -29.54
N ARG A 284 -9.43 -7.00 -28.82
CA ARG A 284 -8.06 -7.37 -28.47
C ARG A 284 -8.04 -8.45 -27.39
N SER A 285 -7.08 -9.39 -27.49
CA SER A 285 -6.93 -10.47 -26.52
C SER A 285 -6.69 -9.93 -25.11
N THR A 286 -7.11 -10.72 -24.13
CA THR A 286 -7.08 -10.36 -22.71
C THR A 286 -5.66 -10.12 -22.21
N ASP A 287 -4.71 -10.97 -22.67
CA ASP A 287 -3.31 -10.85 -22.27
C ASP A 287 -2.63 -9.60 -22.85
N ASN A 288 -2.93 -9.28 -24.11
CA ASN A 288 -2.43 -8.07 -24.75
C ASN A 288 -2.97 -6.80 -24.06
N LYS A 289 -4.24 -6.82 -23.61
CA LYS A 289 -4.79 -5.71 -22.80
C LYS A 289 -4.04 -5.55 -21.48
N LEU A 290 -3.75 -6.65 -20.78
CA LEU A 290 -2.99 -6.62 -19.54
C LEU A 290 -1.57 -6.06 -19.75
N ILE A 291 -0.86 -6.51 -20.79
CA ILE A 291 0.48 -6.03 -21.11
C ILE A 291 0.46 -4.52 -21.38
N ILE A 292 -0.49 -4.03 -22.18
CA ILE A 292 -0.63 -2.60 -22.48
C ILE A 292 -0.95 -1.81 -21.22
N ALA A 293 -1.86 -2.30 -20.37
CA ALA A 293 -2.21 -1.64 -19.12
C ALA A 293 -1.00 -1.51 -18.20
N ILE A 294 -0.23 -2.59 -18.02
CA ILE A 294 0.99 -2.58 -17.22
C ILE A 294 2.02 -1.63 -17.82
N ALA A 295 2.26 -1.68 -19.13
CA ALA A 295 3.19 -0.80 -19.81
C ALA A 295 2.84 0.67 -19.62
N LEU A 296 1.55 1.03 -19.75
CA LEU A 296 1.09 2.41 -19.54
C LEU A 296 1.20 2.85 -18.07
N LEU A 297 0.91 1.96 -17.10
CA LEU A 297 1.11 2.23 -15.68
C LEU A 297 2.58 2.50 -15.37
N PHE A 298 3.51 1.65 -15.85
CA PHE A 298 4.94 1.85 -15.66
C PHE A 298 5.44 3.11 -16.35
N THR A 299 4.98 3.40 -17.58
CA THR A 299 5.32 4.63 -18.29
C THR A 299 4.86 5.86 -17.51
N PHE A 300 3.63 5.84 -16.99
CA PHE A 300 3.10 6.92 -16.18
C PHE A 300 3.90 7.12 -14.88
N CYS A 301 4.22 6.04 -14.17
CA CYS A 301 5.10 6.09 -13.00
C CYS A 301 6.47 6.67 -13.32
N GLY A 302 7.07 6.22 -14.44
CA GLY A 302 8.36 6.73 -14.89
C GLY A 302 8.33 8.23 -15.22
N VAL A 303 7.30 8.71 -15.92
CA VAL A 303 7.09 10.15 -16.19
C VAL A 303 6.94 10.93 -14.89
N CYS A 304 6.12 10.45 -13.96
CA CYS A 304 5.94 11.10 -12.66
C CYS A 304 7.25 11.13 -11.85
N ALA A 305 8.02 10.04 -11.87
CA ALA A 305 9.32 9.98 -11.20
C ALA A 305 10.34 10.96 -11.79
N LEU A 306 10.37 11.12 -13.11
CA LEU A 306 11.21 12.13 -13.80
C LEU A 306 10.83 13.57 -13.40
N LEU A 307 9.54 13.82 -13.18
CA LEU A 307 9.03 15.12 -12.76
C LEU A 307 9.10 15.35 -11.24
N GLY A 308 9.51 14.34 -10.45
CA GLY A 308 9.54 14.40 -8.99
C GLY A 308 8.16 14.50 -8.33
N ILE A 309 7.10 14.01 -9.00
CA ILE A 309 5.70 14.07 -8.56
C ILE A 309 5.14 12.67 -8.27
N SER A 310 4.13 12.60 -7.38
CA SER A 310 3.49 11.33 -7.04
C SER A 310 2.58 10.82 -8.16
N PRO A 311 2.68 9.56 -8.61
CA PRO A 311 1.83 9.00 -9.66
C PRO A 311 0.41 8.66 -9.18
N LEU A 312 0.14 8.72 -7.89
CA LEU A 312 -1.03 8.12 -7.25
C LEU A 312 -2.36 8.66 -7.80
N LEU A 313 -2.55 9.99 -7.76
CA LEU A 313 -3.77 10.65 -8.28
C LEU A 313 -3.97 10.39 -9.78
N GLY A 314 -2.89 10.39 -10.54
CA GLY A 314 -2.97 10.15 -11.98
C GLY A 314 -3.32 8.71 -12.32
N CYS A 315 -2.74 7.73 -11.64
CA CYS A 315 -3.12 6.33 -11.83
C CYS A 315 -4.58 6.07 -11.46
N MET A 316 -5.09 6.72 -10.40
CA MET A 316 -6.50 6.64 -10.04
C MET A 316 -7.39 7.30 -11.10
N ALA A 317 -7.02 8.48 -11.61
CA ALA A 317 -7.73 9.13 -12.71
C ALA A 317 -7.72 8.29 -13.98
N MET A 318 -6.57 7.65 -14.30
CA MET A 318 -6.45 6.71 -15.43
C MET A 318 -7.45 5.55 -15.30
N GLY A 319 -7.54 4.90 -14.13
CA GLY A 319 -8.50 3.84 -13.86
C GLY A 319 -9.95 4.32 -13.92
N THR A 320 -10.22 5.50 -13.35
CA THR A 320 -11.56 6.13 -13.37
C THR A 320 -12.01 6.44 -14.79
N VAL A 321 -11.16 7.05 -15.61
CA VAL A 321 -11.51 7.37 -17.01
C VAL A 321 -11.70 6.08 -17.80
N TYR A 322 -10.80 5.11 -17.66
CA TYR A 322 -10.91 3.84 -18.37
C TYR A 322 -12.22 3.11 -18.03
N THR A 323 -12.58 2.98 -16.74
CA THR A 323 -13.80 2.27 -16.32
C THR A 323 -15.09 2.93 -16.83
N ASN A 324 -15.09 4.28 -17.01
CA ASN A 324 -16.27 5.01 -17.48
C ASN A 324 -16.39 5.08 -19.00
N VAL A 325 -15.28 4.86 -19.73
CA VAL A 325 -15.23 5.04 -21.19
C VAL A 325 -15.13 3.70 -21.93
N ALA A 326 -14.50 2.68 -21.31
CA ALA A 326 -14.27 1.39 -21.97
C ALA A 326 -15.33 0.32 -21.66
N GLU A 327 -16.10 0.47 -20.56
CA GLU A 327 -17.09 -0.51 -20.08
C GLU A 327 -16.51 -1.94 -19.94
N ASP A 328 -15.20 -2.05 -19.66
CA ASP A 328 -14.47 -3.32 -19.62
C ASP A 328 -14.06 -3.66 -18.17
N ASP A 329 -14.90 -4.43 -17.48
CA ASP A 329 -14.61 -4.89 -16.10
C ASP A 329 -13.60 -6.07 -16.09
N LYS A 330 -13.24 -6.65 -17.26
CA LYS A 330 -12.35 -7.82 -17.34
C LYS A 330 -10.89 -7.42 -17.03
N LEU A 331 -10.47 -6.24 -17.49
CA LEU A 331 -9.10 -5.73 -17.24
C LEU A 331 -8.81 -5.61 -15.75
N PHE A 332 -9.72 -5.02 -14.96
CA PHE A 332 -9.54 -4.88 -13.51
C PHE A 332 -9.45 -6.23 -12.81
N LYS A 333 -10.25 -7.22 -13.26
CA LYS A 333 -10.17 -8.59 -12.75
C LYS A 333 -8.80 -9.20 -13.03
N GLN A 334 -8.26 -9.05 -14.24
CA GLN A 334 -6.93 -9.56 -14.61
C GLN A 334 -5.83 -8.88 -13.82
N LEU A 335 -5.91 -7.55 -13.68
CA LEU A 335 -4.95 -6.80 -12.88
C LEU A 335 -4.95 -7.26 -11.42
N ASN A 336 -6.14 -7.55 -10.88
CA ASN A 336 -6.30 -8.11 -9.53
C ASN A 336 -5.73 -9.54 -9.38
N TYR A 337 -5.61 -10.31 -10.47
CA TYR A 337 -4.90 -11.60 -10.49
C TYR A 337 -3.38 -11.43 -10.63
N PHE A 338 -2.92 -10.42 -11.34
CA PHE A 338 -1.51 -10.16 -11.58
C PHE A 338 -0.82 -9.42 -10.42
N SER A 339 -1.49 -8.46 -9.78
CA SER A 339 -0.90 -7.57 -8.77
C SER A 339 -0.50 -8.22 -7.43
N PRO A 340 -1.05 -9.36 -6.97
CA PRO A 340 -0.76 -9.89 -5.64
C PRO A 340 0.73 -10.09 -5.32
N PRO A 341 1.60 -10.60 -6.22
CA PRO A 341 3.03 -10.70 -5.94
C PRO A 341 3.71 -9.34 -5.72
N ILE A 342 3.31 -8.32 -6.50
CA ILE A 342 3.85 -6.96 -6.39
C ILE A 342 3.45 -6.35 -5.04
N LEU A 343 2.17 -6.49 -4.67
CA LEU A 343 1.64 -6.01 -3.40
C LEU A 343 2.28 -6.74 -2.21
N LEU A 344 2.50 -8.06 -2.32
CA LEU A 344 3.19 -8.83 -1.30
C LEU A 344 4.61 -8.28 -1.08
N LEU A 345 5.40 -8.11 -2.15
CA LEU A 345 6.75 -7.55 -2.07
C LEU A 345 6.76 -6.16 -1.44
N PHE A 346 5.80 -5.30 -1.81
CA PHE A 346 5.65 -3.96 -1.23
C PHE A 346 5.39 -4.01 0.28
N PHE A 347 4.44 -4.84 0.74
CA PHE A 347 4.13 -4.91 2.17
C PHE A 347 5.22 -5.59 2.99
N VAL A 348 5.89 -6.62 2.44
CA VAL A 348 7.06 -7.25 3.08
C VAL A 348 8.20 -6.23 3.20
N ARG A 349 8.50 -5.49 2.13
CA ARG A 349 9.50 -4.42 2.19
C ARG A 349 9.14 -3.35 3.22
N SER A 350 7.87 -2.92 3.25
CA SER A 350 7.40 -1.96 4.26
C SER A 350 7.58 -2.49 5.69
N GLY A 351 7.32 -3.79 5.90
CA GLY A 351 7.58 -4.45 7.18
C GLY A 351 9.06 -4.51 7.55
N MET A 352 9.97 -4.72 6.58
CA MET A 352 11.42 -4.70 6.82
C MET A 352 11.94 -3.30 7.21
N SER A 353 11.26 -2.24 6.78
CA SER A 353 11.60 -0.85 7.17
C SER A 353 11.09 -0.48 8.57
N PHE A 354 10.38 -1.38 9.25
CA PHE A 354 9.81 -1.14 10.57
C PHE A 354 10.90 -1.11 11.65
N ARG A 355 10.97 0.01 12.37
CA ARG A 355 12.00 0.29 13.40
C ARG A 355 11.50 -0.12 14.79
N LEU A 356 11.76 -1.38 15.19
CA LEU A 356 11.40 -1.89 16.52
C LEU A 356 12.17 -1.19 17.65
N ASP A 357 13.42 -0.79 17.41
CA ASP A 357 14.27 -0.11 18.38
C ASP A 357 13.76 1.28 18.77
N THR A 358 13.11 1.97 17.83
CA THR A 358 12.60 3.33 18.06
C THR A 358 11.20 3.34 18.66
N LEU A 359 10.45 2.23 18.57
CA LEU A 359 9.06 2.16 19.02
C LEU A 359 8.91 2.44 20.52
N PHE A 360 9.87 1.97 21.33
CA PHE A 360 9.86 2.12 22.79
C PHE A 360 10.77 3.25 23.30
N SER A 361 11.57 3.88 22.43
CA SER A 361 12.49 4.93 22.84
C SER A 361 11.78 6.29 22.89
N THR A 362 11.96 7.03 23.98
CA THR A 362 11.45 8.39 24.16
C THR A 362 12.23 9.44 23.38
N SER A 363 13.47 9.13 23.01
CA SER A 363 14.37 10.06 22.29
C SER A 363 14.32 9.89 20.77
N ALA A 364 13.50 8.97 20.26
CA ALA A 364 13.42 8.75 18.83
C ALA A 364 12.79 9.95 18.11
N ALA A 365 13.45 10.42 17.08
CA ALA A 365 13.01 11.51 16.19
C ALA A 365 12.84 12.89 16.88
N GLY A 366 13.43 13.11 18.07
CA GLY A 366 13.29 14.40 18.77
C GLY A 366 11.86 14.76 19.19
N LEU A 367 10.94 13.77 19.21
CA LEU A 367 9.52 14.00 19.47
C LEU A 367 9.19 14.15 20.96
N GLY A 368 10.10 13.76 21.87
CA GLY A 368 9.90 13.84 23.33
C GLY A 368 8.83 12.87 23.88
N VAL A 369 8.16 12.11 23.03
CA VAL A 369 7.11 11.14 23.38
C VAL A 369 7.44 9.79 22.73
N PRO A 370 7.22 8.64 23.41
CA PRO A 370 7.42 7.32 22.81
C PRO A 370 6.54 7.14 21.58
N LEU A 371 7.10 6.61 20.48
CA LEU A 371 6.33 6.38 19.24
C LEU A 371 5.13 5.45 19.45
N LEU A 372 5.26 4.49 20.38
CA LEU A 372 4.16 3.61 20.77
C LEU A 372 2.97 4.40 21.33
N ALA A 373 3.23 5.39 22.19
CA ALA A 373 2.16 6.22 22.76
C ALA A 373 1.48 7.07 21.67
N VAL A 374 2.26 7.62 20.74
CA VAL A 374 1.71 8.34 19.59
C VAL A 374 0.87 7.41 18.71
N GLY A 375 1.36 6.20 18.40
CA GLY A 375 0.66 5.24 17.56
C GLY A 375 -0.65 4.73 18.18
N VAL A 376 -0.66 4.44 19.48
CA VAL A 376 -1.86 4.02 20.22
C VAL A 376 -2.89 5.17 20.31
N SER A 377 -2.43 6.38 20.63
CA SER A 377 -3.30 7.56 20.68
C SER A 377 -3.89 7.88 19.30
N TYR A 378 -3.07 7.81 18.26
CA TYR A 378 -3.49 7.94 16.86
C TYR A 378 -4.58 6.92 16.52
N PHE A 379 -4.38 5.64 16.91
CA PHE A 379 -5.34 4.57 16.65
C PHE A 379 -6.73 4.91 17.19
N PHE A 380 -6.84 5.28 18.47
CA PHE A 380 -8.13 5.56 19.08
C PHE A 380 -8.75 6.87 18.60
N VAL A 381 -7.97 7.95 18.48
CA VAL A 381 -8.50 9.26 18.06
C VAL A 381 -8.96 9.23 16.61
N ARG A 382 -8.25 8.50 15.73
CA ARG A 382 -8.72 8.32 14.35
C ARG A 382 -10.04 7.56 14.29
N ILE A 383 -10.19 6.47 15.05
CA ILE A 383 -11.47 5.73 15.12
C ILE A 383 -12.60 6.65 15.55
N LEU A 384 -12.38 7.45 16.59
CA LEU A 384 -13.36 8.42 17.08
C LEU A 384 -13.70 9.45 16.00
N GLY A 385 -12.69 9.99 15.32
CA GLY A 385 -12.87 10.98 14.25
C GLY A 385 -13.66 10.44 13.07
N LYS A 386 -13.30 9.25 12.59
CA LYS A 386 -14.02 8.54 11.52
C LYS A 386 -15.48 8.28 11.89
N TYR A 387 -15.70 7.78 13.09
CA TYR A 387 -17.06 7.49 13.58
C TYR A 387 -17.92 8.75 13.68
N LEU A 388 -17.41 9.78 14.36
CA LEU A 388 -18.15 11.04 14.55
C LEU A 388 -18.37 11.76 13.22
N GLY A 389 -17.38 11.78 12.34
CA GLY A 389 -17.49 12.40 11.02
C GLY A 389 -18.51 11.72 10.12
N ALA A 390 -18.49 10.39 10.06
CA ALA A 390 -19.48 9.62 9.33
C ALA A 390 -20.90 9.80 9.89
N TRP A 391 -21.03 9.78 11.22
CA TRP A 391 -22.30 10.00 11.90
C TRP A 391 -22.86 11.39 11.59
N LEU A 392 -22.03 12.44 11.72
CA LEU A 392 -22.42 13.82 11.43
C LEU A 392 -22.79 13.99 9.96
N GLY A 393 -21.98 13.45 9.05
CA GLY A 393 -22.24 13.49 7.61
C GLY A 393 -23.56 12.82 7.25
N CYS A 394 -23.82 11.61 7.76
CA CYS A 394 -25.08 10.90 7.55
C CYS A 394 -26.28 11.67 8.13
N ARG A 395 -26.11 12.32 9.29
CA ARG A 395 -27.16 13.16 9.90
C ARG A 395 -27.50 14.36 9.03
N MET A 396 -26.49 15.06 8.50
CA MET A 396 -26.69 16.23 7.63
C MET A 396 -27.44 15.89 6.36
N VAL A 397 -27.12 14.75 5.72
CA VAL A 397 -27.77 14.32 4.47
C VAL A 397 -29.03 13.49 4.69
N LYS A 398 -29.48 13.35 5.95
CA LYS A 398 -30.69 12.61 6.35
C LYS A 398 -30.70 11.15 5.90
N LYS A 399 -29.58 10.43 6.08
CA LYS A 399 -29.53 8.97 5.87
C LYS A 399 -30.31 8.23 6.97
N PRO A 400 -30.82 7.01 6.67
CA PRO A 400 -31.53 6.20 7.67
C PRO A 400 -30.67 5.92 8.92
N PRO A 401 -31.29 5.77 10.12
CA PRO A 401 -30.55 5.52 11.36
C PRO A 401 -29.59 4.34 11.28
N LYS A 402 -29.98 3.24 10.63
CA LYS A 402 -29.15 2.05 10.42
C LYS A 402 -27.85 2.36 9.65
N VAL A 403 -27.88 3.29 8.70
CA VAL A 403 -26.67 3.73 7.98
C VAL A 403 -25.89 4.71 8.83
N ARG A 404 -26.56 5.72 9.41
CA ARG A 404 -25.95 6.78 10.21
C ARG A 404 -25.13 6.23 11.38
N ASP A 405 -25.69 5.30 12.14
CA ASP A 405 -25.13 4.87 13.42
C ASP A 405 -24.01 3.83 13.25
N PHE A 406 -23.97 3.10 12.13
CA PHE A 406 -23.01 2.01 11.94
C PHE A 406 -21.99 2.25 10.84
N LEU A 407 -22.15 3.26 9.95
CA LEU A 407 -21.23 3.51 8.85
C LEU A 407 -19.79 3.76 9.34
N GLY A 408 -19.61 4.56 10.38
CA GLY A 408 -18.29 4.89 10.92
C GLY A 408 -17.53 3.69 11.46
N LEU A 409 -18.23 2.66 11.99
CA LEU A 409 -17.59 1.41 12.41
C LEU A 409 -17.04 0.60 11.23
N ALA A 410 -17.66 0.69 10.06
CA ALA A 410 -17.19 0.00 8.86
C ALA A 410 -16.03 0.72 8.16
N LEU A 411 -15.71 1.98 8.53
CA LEU A 411 -14.63 2.81 7.99
C LEU A 411 -13.33 2.74 8.81
N ILE A 412 -13.27 1.90 9.84
CA ILE A 412 -12.09 1.73 10.70
C ILE A 412 -10.86 1.16 9.97
N PRO A 413 -10.97 0.16 9.07
CA PRO A 413 -9.81 -0.44 8.41
C PRO A 413 -8.91 0.60 7.75
N GLN A 414 -7.59 0.51 7.97
CA GLN A 414 -6.59 1.36 7.33
C GLN A 414 -5.39 0.49 6.93
N ALA A 415 -5.01 0.52 5.65
CA ALA A 415 -3.86 -0.22 5.15
C ALA A 415 -3.27 0.41 3.87
N GLY A 416 -3.16 -0.29 2.80
CA GLY A 416 -2.53 -0.03 1.52
C GLY A 416 -2.17 1.42 1.19
N VAL A 417 -3.16 2.26 0.95
CA VAL A 417 -2.95 3.67 0.57
C VAL A 417 -2.25 4.45 1.69
N ALA A 418 -2.67 4.27 2.95
CA ALA A 418 -2.05 4.97 4.08
C ALA A 418 -0.58 4.57 4.27
N ILE A 419 -0.25 3.28 4.13
CA ILE A 419 1.12 2.77 4.22
C ILE A 419 1.97 3.35 3.09
N GLY A 420 1.42 3.40 1.90
CA GLY A 420 2.11 3.97 0.75
C GLY A 420 2.35 5.46 0.86
N LEU A 421 1.35 6.21 1.27
CA LEU A 421 1.49 7.65 1.54
C LEU A 421 2.46 7.91 2.70
N ALA A 422 2.49 7.05 3.72
CA ALA A 422 3.47 7.15 4.81
C ALA A 422 4.89 6.89 4.32
N ALA A 423 5.10 5.93 3.42
CA ALA A 423 6.41 5.68 2.81
C ALA A 423 6.85 6.87 1.93
N LEU A 424 5.94 7.48 1.17
CA LEU A 424 6.20 8.69 0.42
C LEU A 424 6.51 9.88 1.34
N GLY A 425 5.71 10.08 2.41
CA GLY A 425 5.94 11.11 3.42
C GLY A 425 7.26 10.93 4.17
N ALA A 426 7.66 9.70 4.42
CA ALA A 426 8.94 9.39 5.03
C ALA A 426 10.12 9.83 4.16
N ARG A 427 10.05 9.61 2.85
CA ARG A 427 11.07 10.11 1.90
C ARG A 427 11.10 11.63 1.84
N THR A 428 9.93 12.27 1.86
CA THR A 428 9.79 13.74 1.73
C THR A 428 10.24 14.46 2.99
N LEU A 429 9.85 14.00 4.18
CA LEU A 429 10.26 14.58 5.45
C LEU A 429 11.71 14.26 5.79
N GLY A 430 12.20 13.10 5.33
CA GLY A 430 13.57 12.65 5.56
C GLY A 430 13.91 12.34 7.02
N GLY A 431 15.14 11.85 7.23
CA GLY A 431 15.73 11.66 8.56
C GLY A 431 14.90 10.79 9.51
N GLU A 432 15.04 11.04 10.80
CA GLU A 432 14.36 10.32 11.87
C GLU A 432 12.84 10.60 11.90
N THR A 433 12.43 11.81 11.52
CA THR A 433 11.03 12.23 11.49
C THR A 433 10.22 11.42 10.46
N GLY A 434 10.78 11.22 9.26
CA GLY A 434 10.13 10.40 8.23
C GLY A 434 10.04 8.93 8.64
N GLN A 435 11.10 8.39 9.26
CA GLN A 435 11.10 7.01 9.77
C GLN A 435 10.08 6.82 10.90
N ALA A 436 9.94 7.80 11.79
CA ALA A 436 8.93 7.78 12.85
C ALA A 436 7.51 7.77 12.28
N LEU A 437 7.23 8.61 11.27
CA LEU A 437 5.95 8.63 10.57
C LEU A 437 5.59 7.25 10.00
N GLN A 438 6.53 6.65 9.27
CA GLN A 438 6.33 5.32 8.66
C GLN A 438 6.11 4.25 9.73
N THR A 439 6.88 4.27 10.82
CA THR A 439 6.77 3.31 11.93
C THR A 439 5.41 3.41 12.62
N ILE A 440 4.89 4.61 12.87
CA ILE A 440 3.57 4.82 13.48
C ILE A 440 2.47 4.29 12.57
N ILE A 441 2.49 4.63 11.29
CA ILE A 441 1.46 4.18 10.35
C ILE A 441 1.50 2.67 10.14
N LEU A 442 2.68 2.06 10.02
CA LEU A 442 2.80 0.60 9.90
C LEU A 442 2.27 -0.12 11.13
N SER A 443 2.66 0.32 12.34
CA SER A 443 2.18 -0.28 13.59
C SER A 443 0.67 -0.12 13.76
N SER A 444 0.14 1.06 13.47
CA SER A 444 -1.29 1.34 13.54
C SER A 444 -2.07 0.53 12.49
N SER A 445 -1.53 0.39 11.27
CA SER A 445 -2.17 -0.40 10.20
C SER A 445 -2.33 -1.86 10.58
N VAL A 446 -1.34 -2.45 11.27
CA VAL A 446 -1.48 -3.82 11.79
C VAL A 446 -2.64 -3.92 12.78
N LEU A 447 -2.80 -2.94 13.68
CA LEU A 447 -3.93 -2.90 14.62
C LEU A 447 -5.27 -2.69 13.89
N TYR A 448 -5.32 -1.81 12.90
CA TYR A 448 -6.53 -1.58 12.10
C TYR A 448 -6.94 -2.80 11.28
N GLU A 449 -5.97 -3.54 10.72
CA GLU A 449 -6.26 -4.77 9.98
C GLU A 449 -6.70 -5.92 10.92
N LEU A 450 -6.28 -5.91 12.17
CA LEU A 450 -6.73 -6.86 13.18
C LEU A 450 -8.16 -6.58 13.65
N VAL A 451 -8.48 -5.34 13.97
CA VAL A 451 -9.75 -4.93 14.58
C VAL A 451 -10.80 -4.55 13.52
N GLY A 452 -10.37 -3.91 12.44
CA GLY A 452 -11.23 -3.31 11.43
C GLY A 452 -12.22 -4.25 10.75
N PRO A 453 -11.80 -5.44 10.26
CA PRO A 453 -12.73 -6.40 9.65
C PRO A 453 -13.80 -6.90 10.61
N GLY A 454 -13.45 -7.04 11.92
CA GLY A 454 -14.40 -7.37 12.98
C GLY A 454 -15.45 -6.27 13.17
N CYS A 455 -15.02 -5.02 13.25
CA CYS A 455 -15.90 -3.85 13.35
C CYS A 455 -16.77 -3.68 12.10
N ALA A 456 -16.21 -3.86 10.91
CA ALA A 456 -16.96 -3.81 9.65
C ALA A 456 -18.04 -4.91 9.58
N LYS A 457 -17.70 -6.14 10.01
CA LYS A 457 -18.66 -7.24 10.09
C LYS A 457 -19.78 -6.96 11.08
N LEU A 458 -19.44 -6.40 12.24
CA LEU A 458 -20.42 -5.97 13.25
C LEU A 458 -21.35 -4.89 12.69
N ALA A 459 -20.79 -3.89 12.00
CA ALA A 459 -21.57 -2.80 11.39
C ALA A 459 -22.55 -3.34 10.33
N LEU A 460 -22.11 -4.26 9.47
CA LEU A 460 -22.94 -4.93 8.48
C LEU A 460 -24.07 -5.76 9.12
N PHE A 461 -23.80 -6.41 10.23
CA PHE A 461 -24.80 -7.16 10.98
C PHE A 461 -25.84 -6.23 11.62
N CYS A 462 -25.39 -5.21 12.38
CA CYS A 462 -26.26 -4.28 13.09
C CYS A 462 -27.09 -3.40 12.12
N SER A 463 -26.56 -3.11 10.92
CA SER A 463 -27.32 -2.41 9.88
C SER A 463 -28.42 -3.28 9.24
N GLY A 464 -28.40 -4.60 9.45
CA GLY A 464 -29.31 -5.55 8.83
C GLY A 464 -28.96 -5.85 7.36
N SER A 465 -27.69 -5.60 6.95
CA SER A 465 -27.24 -5.84 5.57
C SER A 465 -27.03 -7.34 5.26
N TYR A 466 -26.89 -8.17 6.27
CA TYR A 466 -26.93 -9.63 6.18
C TYR A 466 -27.47 -10.22 7.50
N SER A 467 -28.03 -11.41 7.42
CA SER A 467 -28.52 -12.16 8.56
C SER A 467 -27.75 -13.48 8.71
N THR A 468 -27.57 -13.91 9.95
CA THR A 468 -27.02 -15.24 10.29
C THR A 468 -28.11 -16.28 10.57
N LYS A 469 -29.39 -15.89 10.55
CA LYS A 469 -30.50 -16.81 10.79
C LYS A 469 -30.73 -17.65 9.56
N LEU A 470 -30.82 -18.97 9.76
CA LEU A 470 -31.15 -19.93 8.70
C LEU A 470 -32.54 -19.64 8.10
N GLU A 471 -33.44 -19.09 8.89
CA GLU A 471 -34.82 -18.72 8.51
C GLU A 471 -34.87 -17.61 7.46
N ASP A 472 -33.96 -16.60 7.53
CA ASP A 472 -33.90 -15.53 6.54
C ASP A 472 -33.31 -16.01 5.19
N LEU A 473 -32.71 -17.20 5.11
CA LEU A 473 -32.26 -17.85 3.88
C LEU A 473 -33.42 -18.64 3.22
N THR A 474 -34.52 -18.84 3.92
CA THR A 474 -35.68 -19.63 3.49
C THR A 474 -36.93 -18.81 3.27
N ASP A 475 -36.90 -17.47 3.39
CA ASP A 475 -38.06 -16.57 3.29
C ASP A 475 -38.63 -16.37 1.88
N VAL A 476 -38.15 -17.11 0.89
CA VAL A 476 -38.93 -17.40 -0.30
C VAL A 476 -39.00 -18.92 -0.43
N VAL A 477 -39.98 -19.51 0.20
CA VAL A 477 -40.42 -20.86 -0.20
C VAL A 477 -40.92 -20.71 -1.63
N PRO A 478 -40.15 -21.15 -2.63
CA PRO A 478 -40.59 -20.99 -4.02
C PRO A 478 -41.77 -21.96 -4.22
N GLU A 479 -42.93 -21.35 -4.38
CA GLU A 479 -44.15 -22.09 -4.75
C GLU A 479 -44.13 -22.40 -6.25
N THR A 480 -44.64 -23.55 -6.61
CA THR A 480 -44.97 -23.87 -7.99
C THR A 480 -46.20 -23.03 -8.43
N GLU A 481 -46.40 -22.82 -9.72
CA GLU A 481 -47.58 -22.13 -10.26
C GLU A 481 -48.92 -22.71 -9.75
N SER A 482 -48.91 -23.90 -9.17
CA SER A 482 -50.03 -24.58 -8.53
C SER A 482 -50.14 -24.38 -7.02
N GLY A 483 -49.31 -23.51 -6.39
CA GLY A 483 -49.35 -23.23 -4.96
C GLY A 483 -48.73 -24.32 -4.06
N ALA A 484 -48.06 -25.32 -4.62
CA ALA A 484 -47.35 -26.35 -3.86
C ALA A 484 -45.86 -25.97 -3.62
N VAL A 485 -45.32 -26.30 -2.44
CA VAL A 485 -43.93 -26.05 -2.11
C VAL A 485 -43.02 -26.86 -3.05
N LYS A 486 -42.10 -26.18 -3.76
CA LYS A 486 -41.12 -26.83 -4.65
C LYS A 486 -40.23 -27.80 -3.90
N THR A 487 -40.03 -28.97 -4.44
CA THR A 487 -39.13 -29.96 -3.86
C THR A 487 -37.65 -29.53 -3.99
N PRO A 488 -36.73 -29.97 -3.10
CA PRO A 488 -35.30 -29.65 -3.21
C PRO A 488 -34.70 -29.99 -4.58
N VAL A 489 -35.20 -31.01 -5.24
CA VAL A 489 -34.78 -31.42 -6.59
C VAL A 489 -35.22 -30.39 -7.65
N GLN A 490 -36.44 -29.88 -7.58
CA GLN A 490 -36.93 -28.84 -8.48
C GLN A 490 -36.15 -27.52 -8.32
N LEU A 491 -35.82 -27.14 -7.08
CA LEU A 491 -34.97 -25.98 -6.75
C LEU A 491 -33.55 -26.12 -7.31
N LEU A 492 -32.95 -27.32 -7.21
CA LEU A 492 -31.65 -27.62 -7.80
C LEU A 492 -31.70 -27.56 -9.33
N THR A 493 -32.74 -28.11 -9.95
CA THR A 493 -32.92 -28.11 -11.41
C THR A 493 -33.09 -26.69 -11.95
N GLU A 494 -33.89 -25.83 -11.29
CA GLU A 494 -34.05 -24.42 -11.67
C GLU A 494 -32.73 -23.64 -11.46
N ARG A 495 -31.99 -23.93 -10.40
CA ARG A 495 -30.70 -23.29 -10.15
C ARG A 495 -29.65 -23.68 -11.19
N ILE A 496 -29.65 -24.94 -11.62
CA ILE A 496 -28.80 -25.43 -12.71
C ILE A 496 -29.21 -24.78 -14.03
N ALA A 497 -30.49 -24.72 -14.34
CA ALA A 497 -31.02 -24.06 -15.55
C ALA A 497 -30.67 -22.57 -15.56
N LYS A 498 -30.78 -21.88 -14.42
CA LYS A 498 -30.39 -20.47 -14.28
C LYS A 498 -28.89 -20.27 -14.45
N ILE A 499 -28.08 -21.15 -13.88
CA ILE A 499 -26.61 -21.13 -14.07
C ILE A 499 -26.27 -21.39 -15.54
N GLN A 500 -26.98 -22.29 -16.21
CA GLN A 500 -26.78 -22.58 -17.64
C GLN A 500 -27.18 -21.40 -18.54
N THR A 501 -28.21 -20.63 -18.16
CA THR A 501 -28.60 -19.40 -18.89
C THR A 501 -27.70 -18.20 -18.55
N GLU A 502 -27.09 -18.15 -17.34
CA GLU A 502 -26.14 -17.14 -16.92
C GLU A 502 -24.70 -17.47 -17.35
N LEU A 503 -24.41 -18.73 -17.70
CA LEU A 503 -23.15 -19.06 -18.37
C LEU A 503 -23.17 -18.31 -19.71
N PRO A 504 -22.12 -17.50 -19.99
CA PRO A 504 -22.04 -16.87 -21.30
C PRO A 504 -22.15 -18.00 -22.33
N GLN A 505 -23.15 -17.92 -23.18
CA GLN A 505 -23.23 -18.80 -24.34
C GLN A 505 -21.87 -18.69 -25.01
N ARG A 506 -21.14 -19.81 -25.07
CA ARG A 506 -19.87 -19.88 -25.76
C ARG A 506 -20.13 -19.22 -27.11
N SER A 507 -19.66 -17.97 -27.26
CA SER A 507 -19.84 -17.27 -28.53
C SER A 507 -19.24 -18.18 -29.59
N ALA A 508 -20.04 -18.53 -30.60
CA ALA A 508 -19.61 -19.39 -31.69
C ALA A 508 -18.45 -18.81 -32.52
N ALA A 509 -18.01 -17.59 -32.20
CA ALA A 509 -16.75 -17.02 -32.66
C ALA A 509 -15.66 -17.40 -31.66
N LEU A 510 -14.85 -18.41 -32.02
CA LEU A 510 -13.58 -18.67 -31.39
C LEU A 510 -12.80 -17.35 -31.29
N ASN A 511 -12.27 -17.07 -30.10
CA ASN A 511 -11.35 -15.95 -29.91
C ASN A 511 -10.17 -16.16 -30.86
N GLU A 512 -9.62 -15.11 -31.48
CA GLU A 512 -8.49 -15.23 -32.43
C GLU A 512 -7.35 -16.09 -31.86
N ASP A 513 -7.09 -16.01 -30.55
CA ASP A 513 -6.08 -16.82 -29.87
C ASP A 513 -6.48 -18.31 -29.74
N GLU A 514 -7.78 -18.60 -29.53
CA GLU A 514 -8.28 -19.99 -29.52
C GLU A 514 -8.30 -20.60 -30.95
N ALA A 515 -8.60 -19.79 -31.95
CA ALA A 515 -8.54 -20.20 -33.35
C ALA A 515 -7.11 -20.49 -33.79
N ALA A 516 -6.16 -19.59 -33.46
CA ALA A 516 -4.73 -19.77 -33.72
C ALA A 516 -4.15 -20.99 -32.97
N PHE A 517 -4.58 -21.23 -31.73
CA PHE A 517 -4.17 -22.40 -30.96
C PHE A 517 -4.68 -23.71 -31.58
N LEU A 518 -5.94 -23.73 -32.01
CA LEU A 518 -6.54 -24.91 -32.68
C LEU A 518 -5.85 -25.17 -34.00
N GLU A 519 -5.57 -24.14 -34.80
CA GLU A 519 -4.86 -24.24 -36.07
C GLU A 519 -3.46 -24.77 -35.88
N ALA A 520 -2.69 -24.25 -34.89
CA ALA A 520 -1.37 -24.74 -34.55
C ALA A 520 -1.39 -26.18 -34.01
N ALA A 521 -2.40 -26.55 -33.22
CA ALA A 521 -2.56 -27.91 -32.71
C ALA A 521 -2.90 -28.90 -33.84
N GLU A 522 -3.71 -28.48 -34.80
CA GLU A 522 -4.08 -29.29 -35.98
C GLU A 522 -2.89 -29.46 -36.93
N GLU A 523 -2.09 -28.40 -37.16
CA GLU A 523 -0.85 -28.50 -37.90
C GLU A 523 0.15 -29.46 -37.25
N GLN A 524 0.27 -29.38 -35.92
CA GLN A 524 1.19 -30.26 -35.17
C GLN A 524 0.70 -31.72 -35.18
N TYR A 525 -0.61 -31.94 -35.10
CA TYR A 525 -1.21 -33.26 -35.23
C TYR A 525 -1.00 -33.84 -36.63
N LEU A 526 -1.24 -33.10 -37.70
CA LEU A 526 -0.99 -33.50 -39.08
C LEU A 526 0.49 -33.72 -39.35
N ALA A 527 1.39 -32.93 -38.79
CA ALA A 527 2.82 -33.12 -38.87
C ALA A 527 3.25 -34.43 -38.19
N SER A 528 2.62 -34.80 -37.06
CA SER A 528 2.91 -36.06 -36.36
C SER A 528 2.43 -37.29 -37.09
N GLN A 529 1.41 -37.19 -37.96
CA GLN A 529 0.89 -38.28 -38.77
C GLN A 529 1.63 -38.47 -40.10
N ARG A 530 2.52 -37.55 -40.49
CA ARG A 530 3.34 -37.76 -41.71
C ARG A 530 4.33 -38.89 -41.45
N PRO A 531 4.32 -39.99 -42.25
CA PRO A 531 5.26 -41.06 -42.07
C PRO A 531 6.67 -40.50 -42.23
N MET A 532 7.54 -40.77 -41.25
CA MET A 532 8.97 -40.38 -41.33
C MET A 532 9.53 -40.87 -42.64
N ARG A 533 9.77 -39.96 -43.58
CA ARG A 533 10.59 -40.27 -44.76
C ARG A 533 11.95 -40.72 -44.24
N ARG A 534 12.26 -42.03 -44.33
CA ARG A 534 13.57 -42.57 -44.01
C ARG A 534 14.58 -41.78 -44.81
N SER A 535 15.47 -41.11 -44.12
CA SER A 535 16.61 -40.40 -44.70
C SER A 535 17.43 -41.37 -45.56
N PRO A 536 17.81 -41.01 -46.79
CA PRO A 536 18.63 -41.88 -47.67
C PRO A 536 20.08 -42.06 -47.20
N PHE A 537 20.45 -41.60 -46.02
CA PHE A 537 21.83 -41.57 -45.52
C PHE A 537 22.27 -42.82 -44.72
N PHE A 538 21.48 -43.89 -44.65
CA PHE A 538 21.94 -45.17 -44.09
C PHE A 538 21.86 -46.28 -45.18
N ARG A 539 22.69 -46.16 -46.21
CA ARG A 539 23.19 -47.27 -47.02
C ARG A 539 24.69 -47.05 -47.17
N ARG A 540 25.44 -47.56 -46.24
CA ARG A 540 26.73 -48.29 -46.45
C ARG A 540 27.15 -48.87 -45.11
#